data_4c27cd79680a4d80a436b6fb4bddfcb2
#
_entry.id   4c27cd79680a4d80a436b6fb4bddfcb2
#
_cell.length_a   1.000
_cell.length_b   1.000
_cell.length_c   1.000
_cell.angle_alpha   90.00
_cell.angle_beta   90.00
_cell.angle_gamma   90.00
#
_symmetry.space_group_name_H-M   'P 1'
#
loop_
_entity.id
_entity.type
_entity.pdbx_description
1 polymer ?
#
loop_
_entity_poly.entity_id
_entity_poly.type
_entity_poly.pdbx_seq_one_letter_code
_entity_poly.pdbx_strand_id
1 'polypeptide(L)'
;GLADRIEHRTGTLELRDLGGLAGKTPGLAFLFGLAAMASIGLPGLANFAGEVMVFIAGFKGWHHGDPFGWVQLATIAALWGLVISAVYMLRAYRSIFQGPGVQATREAGDLTVTERPPAIFLAFVLLAVGFFPNLLLGLIDKPEDEAVIDLQAITTSIEPAPGTTGLNSRQPATGN
;
A
#
# COMPACT_ATOMS: atom_id res chain seq x y z
N GLY A 1 -16.71 -10.79 -3.16
CA GLY A 1 -15.94 -10.54 -1.95
C GLY A 1 -16.78 -10.59 -0.67
N LEU A 2 -16.24 -10.10 0.47
CA LEU A 2 -16.96 -10.14 1.76
C LEU A 2 -18.24 -9.31 1.73
N ALA A 3 -18.25 -8.15 1.05
CA ALA A 3 -19.44 -7.31 0.88
C ALA A 3 -20.54 -8.02 0.08
N ASP A 4 -20.18 -8.70 -0.98
CA ASP A 4 -21.08 -9.53 -1.78
C ASP A 4 -21.74 -10.65 -0.95
N ARG A 5 -20.99 -11.22 0.00
CA ARG A 5 -21.55 -12.21 0.95
C ARG A 5 -22.57 -11.61 1.91
N ILE A 6 -22.35 -10.38 2.34
CA ILE A 6 -23.32 -9.65 3.16
C ILE A 6 -24.60 -9.42 2.35
N GLU A 7 -24.50 -8.91 1.14
CA GLU A 7 -25.63 -8.67 0.25
C GLU A 7 -26.44 -9.96 -0.01
N HIS A 8 -25.76 -11.06 -0.36
CA HIS A 8 -26.42 -12.33 -0.64
C HIS A 8 -27.18 -12.90 0.56
N ARG A 9 -26.77 -12.57 1.79
CA ARG A 9 -27.36 -13.10 3.03
C ARG A 9 -28.41 -12.20 3.64
N THR A 10 -28.33 -10.89 3.41
CA THR A 10 -29.23 -9.90 3.99
C THR A 10 -30.18 -9.28 2.97
N GLY A 11 -29.89 -9.45 1.67
CA GLY A 11 -30.65 -8.86 0.58
C GLY A 11 -30.44 -7.35 0.41
N THR A 12 -29.53 -6.74 1.19
CA THR A 12 -29.27 -5.30 1.15
C THR A 12 -27.80 -4.99 1.45
N LEU A 13 -27.29 -3.89 0.89
CA LEU A 13 -26.02 -3.27 1.24
C LEU A 13 -26.21 -1.94 1.97
N GLU A 14 -27.44 -1.53 2.24
CA GLU A 14 -27.68 -0.31 2.98
C GLU A 14 -27.25 -0.46 4.44
N LEU A 15 -26.31 0.37 4.88
CA LEU A 15 -25.77 0.34 6.24
C LEU A 15 -26.84 0.57 7.33
N ARG A 16 -27.96 1.21 6.95
CA ARG A 16 -29.07 1.50 7.87
C ARG A 16 -29.92 0.27 8.17
N ASP A 17 -29.96 -0.66 7.22
CA ASP A 17 -30.75 -1.90 7.30
C ASP A 17 -29.92 -3.07 7.81
N LEU A 18 -28.62 -2.83 8.05
CA LEU A 18 -27.68 -3.79 8.60
C LEU A 18 -27.38 -3.46 10.07
N GLY A 19 -27.43 -4.45 10.94
CA GLY A 19 -27.08 -4.27 12.35
C GLY A 19 -27.03 -5.62 13.08
N GLY A 20 -26.13 -5.74 14.07
CA GLY A 20 -26.02 -6.94 14.92
C GLY A 20 -25.58 -8.21 14.20
N LEU A 21 -24.96 -8.09 13.02
CA LEU A 21 -24.58 -9.23 12.20
C LEU A 21 -23.52 -10.11 12.88
N ALA A 22 -22.68 -9.54 13.75
CA ALA A 22 -21.65 -10.28 14.48
C ALA A 22 -22.21 -11.42 15.35
N GLY A 23 -23.40 -11.24 15.92
CA GLY A 23 -24.05 -12.27 16.73
C GLY A 23 -24.50 -13.49 15.93
N LYS A 24 -24.69 -13.36 14.62
CA LYS A 24 -25.14 -14.44 13.73
C LYS A 24 -24.01 -14.95 12.83
N THR A 25 -23.09 -14.08 12.46
CA THR A 25 -22.00 -14.38 11.52
C THR A 25 -20.64 -13.99 12.12
N PRO A 26 -20.18 -14.62 13.22
CA PRO A 26 -18.95 -14.23 13.90
C PRO A 26 -17.71 -14.42 13.03
N GLY A 27 -17.67 -15.45 12.19
CA GLY A 27 -16.57 -15.69 11.25
C GLY A 27 -16.46 -14.60 10.19
N LEU A 28 -17.58 -14.20 9.61
CA LEU A 28 -17.64 -13.11 8.63
C LEU A 28 -17.25 -11.76 9.29
N ALA A 29 -17.74 -11.50 10.50
CA ALA A 29 -17.43 -10.30 11.26
C ALA A 29 -15.92 -10.18 11.55
N PHE A 30 -15.30 -11.27 11.98
CA PHE A 30 -13.86 -11.31 12.25
C PHE A 30 -13.03 -11.03 10.98
N LEU A 31 -13.34 -11.73 9.88
CA LEU A 31 -12.61 -11.55 8.62
C LEU A 31 -12.81 -10.18 8.00
N PHE A 32 -14.03 -9.64 8.07
CA PHE A 32 -14.29 -8.28 7.62
C PHE A 32 -13.58 -7.25 8.49
N GLY A 33 -13.56 -7.44 9.81
CA GLY A 33 -12.82 -6.60 10.74
C GLY A 33 -11.33 -6.61 10.46
N LEU A 34 -10.74 -7.78 10.22
CA LEU A 34 -9.33 -7.92 9.85
C LEU A 34 -9.03 -7.21 8.53
N ALA A 35 -9.88 -7.39 7.52
CA ALA A 35 -9.73 -6.71 6.23
C ALA A 35 -9.87 -5.18 6.35
N ALA A 36 -10.81 -4.71 7.18
CA ALA A 36 -10.98 -3.30 7.48
C ALA A 36 -9.74 -2.71 8.17
N MET A 37 -9.19 -3.41 9.16
CA MET A 37 -7.96 -3.02 9.86
C MET A 37 -6.75 -3.01 8.92
N ALA A 38 -6.66 -3.98 8.00
CA ALA A 38 -5.62 -3.99 6.98
C ALA A 38 -5.73 -2.80 6.02
N SER A 39 -6.96 -2.42 5.67
CA SER A 39 -7.22 -1.26 4.80
C SER A 39 -6.90 0.09 5.46
N ILE A 40 -6.92 0.16 6.79
CA ILE A 40 -6.55 1.34 7.57
C ILE A 40 -5.03 1.48 7.73
N GLY A 41 -4.25 0.44 7.39
CA GLY A 41 -2.81 0.43 7.56
C GLY A 41 -2.35 0.23 9.00
N LEU A 42 -3.04 -0.64 9.77
CA LEU A 42 -2.60 -0.94 11.14
C LEU A 42 -1.26 -1.71 11.15
N PRO A 43 -0.38 -1.42 12.13
CA PRO A 43 0.88 -2.13 12.30
C PRO A 43 0.70 -3.65 12.36
N GLY A 44 1.51 -4.37 11.58
CA GLY A 44 1.42 -5.83 11.46
C GLY A 44 0.50 -6.31 10.32
N LEU A 45 -0.07 -5.40 9.52
CA LEU A 45 -0.87 -5.71 8.33
C LEU A 45 -0.18 -5.19 7.07
N ALA A 46 -0.52 -5.77 5.91
CA ALA A 46 0.22 -5.61 4.66
C ALA A 46 0.42 -4.15 4.21
N ASN A 47 -0.58 -3.29 4.40
CA ASN A 47 -0.54 -1.90 3.93
C ASN A 47 0.37 -1.00 4.78
N PHE A 48 0.56 -1.31 6.06
CA PHE A 48 1.31 -0.45 6.98
C PHE A 48 2.73 -0.13 6.51
N ALA A 49 3.48 -1.14 6.06
CA ALA A 49 4.85 -0.95 5.61
C ALA A 49 4.94 0.01 4.41
N GLY A 50 4.02 -0.14 3.44
CA GLY A 50 3.94 0.74 2.28
C GLY A 50 3.59 2.18 2.64
N GLU A 51 2.60 2.37 3.51
CA GLU A 51 2.18 3.69 3.97
C GLU A 51 3.30 4.42 4.69
N VAL A 52 3.99 3.75 5.62
CA VAL A 52 5.14 4.32 6.34
C VAL A 52 6.27 4.72 5.39
N MET A 53 6.58 3.88 4.39
CA MET A 53 7.60 4.21 3.39
C MET A 53 7.23 5.45 2.57
N VAL A 54 5.97 5.58 2.16
CA VAL A 54 5.49 6.76 1.44
C VAL A 54 5.62 8.02 2.30
N PHE A 55 5.26 7.95 3.58
CA PHE A 55 5.39 9.09 4.49
C PHE A 55 6.86 9.48 4.74
N ILE A 56 7.73 8.49 4.96
CA ILE A 56 9.18 8.75 5.11
C ILE A 56 9.73 9.38 3.83
N ALA A 57 9.36 8.86 2.65
CA ALA A 57 9.81 9.40 1.36
C ALA A 57 9.34 10.84 1.15
N GLY A 58 8.13 11.20 1.57
CA GLY A 58 7.60 12.56 1.48
C GLY A 58 8.40 13.60 2.26
N PHE A 59 9.12 13.17 3.30
CA PHE A 59 9.99 14.04 4.10
C PHE A 59 11.49 13.83 3.85
N LYS A 60 11.85 12.86 2.99
CA LYS A 60 13.24 12.57 2.64
C LYS A 60 13.85 13.74 1.85
N GLY A 61 14.70 14.50 2.37
CA GLY A 61 15.31 15.68 1.73
C GLY A 61 14.78 17.02 2.24
N TRP A 62 13.79 16.99 3.16
CA TRP A 62 13.42 18.18 3.89
C TRP A 62 14.40 18.42 5.04
N HIS A 63 14.96 19.63 5.13
CA HIS A 63 15.87 20.02 6.20
C HIS A 63 15.15 20.95 7.19
N HIS A 64 15.54 20.87 8.44
CA HIS A 64 14.95 21.71 9.48
C HIS A 64 15.23 23.19 9.19
N GLY A 65 14.16 23.98 8.97
CA GLY A 65 14.23 25.38 8.60
C GLY A 65 13.82 25.68 7.16
N ASP A 66 13.70 24.68 6.30
CA ASP A 66 13.17 24.86 4.94
C ASP A 66 11.65 25.07 4.98
N PRO A 67 11.09 25.92 4.09
CA PRO A 67 9.65 26.03 3.96
C PRO A 67 9.06 24.72 3.43
N PHE A 68 7.85 24.38 3.86
CA PHE A 68 7.15 23.22 3.34
C PHE A 68 6.87 23.35 1.84
N GLY A 69 7.39 22.39 1.07
CA GLY A 69 7.07 22.25 -0.34
C GLY A 69 5.73 21.56 -0.59
N TRP A 70 5.32 21.48 -1.83
CA TRP A 70 4.08 20.80 -2.22
C TRP A 70 4.06 19.31 -1.82
N VAL A 71 5.21 18.64 -1.83
CA VAL A 71 5.34 17.23 -1.45
C VAL A 71 5.02 17.03 0.03
N GLN A 72 5.56 17.87 0.91
CA GLN A 72 5.31 17.81 2.35
C GLN A 72 3.85 18.12 2.68
N LEU A 73 3.27 19.14 2.03
CA LEU A 73 1.84 19.47 2.15
C LEU A 73 0.95 18.31 1.70
N ALA A 74 1.25 17.70 0.56
CA ALA A 74 0.53 16.54 0.05
C ALA A 74 0.64 15.33 1.01
N THR A 75 1.82 15.11 1.58
CA THR A 75 2.06 14.04 2.56
C THR A 75 1.25 14.26 3.83
N ILE A 76 1.19 15.50 4.34
CA ILE A 76 0.35 15.86 5.49
C ILE A 76 -1.13 15.66 5.18
N ALA A 77 -1.57 16.09 3.99
CA ALA A 77 -2.95 15.90 3.55
C ALA A 77 -3.31 14.40 3.43
N ALA A 78 -2.38 13.57 2.96
CA ALA A 78 -2.56 12.12 2.89
C ALA A 78 -2.69 11.48 4.29
N LEU A 79 -1.91 11.94 5.28
CA LEU A 79 -2.09 11.52 6.69
C LEU A 79 -3.49 11.82 7.22
N TRP A 80 -4.03 13.01 6.93
CA TRP A 80 -5.40 13.35 7.30
C TRP A 80 -6.42 12.47 6.56
N GLY A 81 -6.18 12.17 5.29
CA GLY A 81 -6.99 11.23 4.52
C GLY A 81 -7.02 9.84 5.15
N LEU A 82 -5.88 9.35 5.64
CA LEU A 82 -5.77 8.07 6.35
C LEU A 82 -6.62 8.06 7.63
N VAL A 83 -6.55 9.12 8.45
CA VAL A 83 -7.37 9.26 9.66
C VAL A 83 -8.86 9.24 9.34
N ILE A 84 -9.28 9.99 8.32
CA ILE A 84 -10.69 10.02 7.88
C ILE A 84 -11.13 8.64 7.39
N SER A 85 -10.29 7.95 6.61
CA SER A 85 -10.54 6.59 6.15
C SER A 85 -10.71 5.60 7.32
N ALA A 86 -9.87 5.70 8.35
CA ALA A 86 -9.96 4.88 9.55
C ALA A 86 -11.31 5.08 10.27
N VAL A 87 -11.70 6.33 10.49
CA VAL A 87 -12.99 6.67 11.13
C VAL A 87 -14.16 6.13 10.31
N TYR A 88 -14.13 6.33 9.00
CA TYR A 88 -15.17 5.85 8.08
C TYR A 88 -15.29 4.33 8.12
N MET A 89 -14.17 3.61 8.03
CA MET A 89 -14.15 2.15 8.01
C MET A 89 -14.62 1.55 9.34
N LEU A 90 -14.16 2.10 10.47
CA LEU A 90 -14.60 1.66 11.80
C LEU A 90 -16.08 1.95 12.03
N ARG A 91 -16.58 3.08 11.53
CA ARG A 91 -18.00 3.42 11.61
C ARG A 91 -18.85 2.44 10.78
N ALA A 92 -18.40 2.10 9.58
CA ALA A 92 -19.05 1.11 8.73
C ALA A 92 -19.07 -0.28 9.40
N TYR A 93 -17.93 -0.74 9.92
CA TYR A 93 -17.83 -1.99 10.66
C TYR A 93 -18.80 -2.03 11.85
N ARG A 94 -18.81 -0.97 12.65
CA ARG A 94 -19.71 -0.86 13.81
C ARG A 94 -21.18 -0.88 13.40
N SER A 95 -21.55 -0.20 12.32
CA SER A 95 -22.93 -0.17 11.83
C SER A 95 -23.42 -1.53 11.37
N ILE A 96 -22.57 -2.30 10.68
CA ILE A 96 -22.93 -3.60 10.11
C ILE A 96 -22.95 -4.70 11.18
N PHE A 97 -21.92 -4.77 11.99
CA PHE A 97 -21.67 -5.94 12.86
C PHE A 97 -22.10 -5.73 14.30
N GLN A 98 -22.16 -4.48 14.77
CA GLN A 98 -22.53 -4.16 16.14
C GLN A 98 -23.94 -3.54 16.19
N GLY A 99 -24.56 -3.58 17.37
CA GLY A 99 -25.89 -3.04 17.59
C GLY A 99 -26.99 -4.10 17.66
N PRO A 100 -28.26 -3.69 17.82
CA PRO A 100 -29.38 -4.62 17.85
C PRO A 100 -29.58 -5.26 16.49
N GLY A 101 -29.83 -6.57 16.47
CA GLY A 101 -30.10 -7.33 15.24
C GLY A 101 -31.37 -6.82 14.56
N VAL A 102 -31.27 -6.45 13.31
CA VAL A 102 -32.40 -6.02 12.46
C VAL A 102 -33.03 -7.25 11.78
N GLN A 103 -34.23 -7.11 11.27
CA GLN A 103 -34.96 -8.24 10.66
C GLN A 103 -34.18 -8.89 9.49
N ALA A 104 -33.51 -8.09 8.67
CA ALA A 104 -32.67 -8.56 7.58
C ALA A 104 -31.48 -9.43 8.02
N THR A 105 -31.00 -9.26 9.25
CA THR A 105 -29.86 -10.03 9.79
C THR A 105 -30.27 -11.27 10.59
N ARG A 106 -31.54 -11.47 10.86
CA ARG A 106 -32.03 -12.59 11.69
C ARG A 106 -31.82 -13.96 11.05
N GLU A 107 -31.89 -14.04 9.75
CA GLU A 107 -31.77 -15.27 8.95
C GLU A 107 -30.35 -15.45 8.37
N ALA A 108 -29.46 -14.48 8.57
CA ALA A 108 -28.10 -14.55 8.08
C ALA A 108 -27.31 -15.66 8.78
N GLY A 109 -26.88 -16.67 8.02
CA GLY A 109 -25.99 -17.72 8.49
C GLY A 109 -24.51 -17.30 8.42
N ASP A 110 -23.63 -17.91 9.24
CA ASP A 110 -22.17 -17.67 9.17
C ASP A 110 -21.55 -18.31 7.91
N LEU A 111 -20.28 -18.07 7.69
CA LEU A 111 -19.50 -18.62 6.57
C LEU A 111 -19.64 -20.15 6.53
N THR A 112 -19.99 -20.65 5.35
CA THR A 112 -20.03 -22.09 5.10
C THR A 112 -18.63 -22.70 5.11
N VAL A 113 -18.54 -23.99 5.33
CA VAL A 113 -17.24 -24.70 5.36
C VAL A 113 -16.45 -24.48 4.06
N THR A 114 -17.13 -24.33 2.93
CA THR A 114 -16.51 -24.09 1.61
C THR A 114 -16.00 -22.65 1.45
N GLU A 115 -16.56 -21.70 2.17
CA GLU A 115 -16.19 -20.27 2.08
C GLU A 115 -15.05 -19.87 3.03
N ARG A 116 -14.83 -20.66 4.08
CA ARG A 116 -13.79 -20.42 5.09
C ARG A 116 -12.36 -20.51 4.54
N PRO A 117 -11.98 -21.54 3.74
CA PRO A 117 -10.59 -21.69 3.29
C PRO A 117 -10.04 -20.51 2.51
N PRO A 118 -10.70 -19.97 1.46
CA PRO A 118 -10.18 -18.84 0.72
C PRO A 118 -10.08 -17.56 1.57
N ALA A 119 -11.03 -17.35 2.48
CA ALA A 119 -11.04 -16.19 3.36
C ALA A 119 -9.91 -16.27 4.42
N ILE A 120 -9.68 -17.44 5.01
CA ILE A 120 -8.57 -17.68 5.94
C ILE A 120 -7.23 -17.56 5.21
N PHE A 121 -7.12 -18.09 4.00
CA PHE A 121 -5.90 -17.97 3.20
C PHE A 121 -5.56 -16.51 2.91
N LEU A 122 -6.52 -15.71 2.49
CA LEU A 122 -6.32 -14.26 2.28
C LEU A 122 -5.94 -13.54 3.57
N ALA A 123 -6.58 -13.87 4.69
CA ALA A 123 -6.23 -13.30 5.99
C ALA A 123 -4.81 -13.67 6.41
N PHE A 124 -4.40 -14.92 6.16
CA PHE A 124 -3.03 -15.38 6.43
C PHE A 124 -2.01 -14.62 5.57
N VAL A 125 -2.28 -14.44 4.27
CA VAL A 125 -1.39 -13.68 3.38
C VAL A 125 -1.27 -12.23 3.83
N LEU A 126 -2.37 -11.58 4.24
CA LEU A 126 -2.36 -10.22 4.77
C LEU A 126 -1.46 -10.08 6.00
N LEU A 127 -1.53 -11.04 6.91
CA LEU A 127 -0.69 -11.08 8.12
C LEU A 127 0.77 -11.41 7.77
N ALA A 128 1.00 -12.41 6.93
CA ALA A 128 2.35 -12.83 6.55
C ALA A 128 3.12 -11.69 5.88
N VAL A 129 2.50 -10.97 4.95
CA VAL A 129 3.09 -9.80 4.28
C VAL A 129 3.31 -8.64 5.26
N GLY A 130 2.38 -8.42 6.19
CA GLY A 130 2.48 -7.36 7.19
C GLY A 130 3.59 -7.58 8.22
N PHE A 131 3.79 -8.82 8.67
CA PHE A 131 4.85 -9.16 9.62
C PHE A 131 6.23 -9.36 8.96
N PHE A 132 6.25 -9.76 7.70
CA PHE A 132 7.49 -10.01 6.96
C PHE A 132 7.57 -9.17 5.68
N PRO A 133 7.64 -7.83 5.78
CA PRO A 133 7.72 -6.96 4.60
C PRO A 133 8.98 -7.23 3.77
N ASN A 134 10.05 -7.71 4.39
CA ASN A 134 11.29 -8.07 3.72
C ASN A 134 11.13 -9.18 2.67
N LEU A 135 10.07 -10.00 2.79
CA LEU A 135 9.77 -11.03 1.80
C LEU A 135 9.42 -10.41 0.43
N LEU A 136 8.70 -9.29 0.44
CA LEU A 136 8.35 -8.53 -0.77
C LEU A 136 9.50 -7.65 -1.23
N LEU A 137 10.18 -6.97 -0.31
CA LEU A 137 11.33 -6.11 -0.63
C LEU A 137 12.45 -6.91 -1.29
N GLY A 138 12.77 -8.10 -0.80
CA GLY A 138 13.78 -8.97 -1.42
C GLY A 138 13.42 -9.51 -2.82
N LEU A 139 12.14 -9.43 -3.22
CA LEU A 139 11.73 -9.70 -4.60
C LEU A 139 11.91 -8.49 -5.52
N ILE A 140 11.86 -7.27 -4.95
CA ILE A 140 11.94 -6.00 -5.71
C ILE A 140 13.41 -5.57 -5.87
N ASP A 141 14.27 -5.84 -4.91
CA ASP A 141 15.69 -5.40 -4.90
C ASP A 141 16.60 -6.11 -5.94
N LYS A 142 16.10 -7.15 -6.63
CA LYS A 142 16.94 -7.93 -7.56
C LYS A 142 17.23 -7.33 -8.95
N PRO A 143 16.48 -6.35 -9.52
CA PRO A 143 16.75 -5.90 -10.88
C PRO A 143 17.64 -4.67 -11.03
N GLU A 144 17.92 -3.89 -9.98
CA GLU A 144 18.63 -2.61 -10.16
C GLU A 144 20.13 -2.77 -10.39
N ASP A 145 20.77 -3.76 -9.77
CA ASP A 145 22.21 -3.96 -9.89
C ASP A 145 22.62 -4.43 -11.30
N GLU A 146 21.83 -5.25 -11.97
CA GLU A 146 22.12 -5.65 -13.35
C GLU A 146 21.91 -4.52 -14.35
N ALA A 147 20.86 -3.70 -14.20
CA ALA A 147 20.59 -2.59 -15.11
C ALA A 147 21.61 -1.46 -14.98
N VAL A 148 22.10 -1.17 -13.77
CA VAL A 148 23.14 -0.16 -13.52
C VAL A 148 24.48 -0.60 -14.08
N ILE A 149 24.84 -1.89 -13.95
CA ILE A 149 26.07 -2.45 -14.51
C ILE A 149 26.05 -2.39 -16.03
N ASP A 150 24.91 -2.68 -16.66
CA ASP A 150 24.77 -2.65 -18.11
C ASP A 150 24.85 -1.23 -18.68
N LEU A 151 24.24 -0.24 -18.00
CA LEU A 151 24.33 1.18 -18.34
C LEU A 151 25.76 1.72 -18.17
N GLN A 152 26.47 1.31 -17.13
CA GLN A 152 27.88 1.70 -16.93
C GLN A 152 28.78 1.08 -18.00
N ALA A 153 28.57 -0.19 -18.37
CA ALA A 153 29.30 -0.84 -19.44
C ALA A 153 29.10 -0.14 -20.80
N ILE A 154 27.88 0.27 -21.11
CA ILE A 154 27.54 1.02 -22.33
C ILE A 154 28.21 2.41 -22.30
N THR A 155 28.17 3.11 -21.17
CA THR A 155 28.77 4.45 -21.03
C THR A 155 30.28 4.40 -21.20
N THR A 156 30.93 3.38 -20.63
CA THR A 156 32.40 3.17 -20.77
C THR A 156 32.79 2.78 -22.20
N SER A 157 31.89 2.12 -22.94
CA SER A 157 32.12 1.74 -24.34
C SER A 157 31.95 2.92 -25.31
N ILE A 158 31.26 3.97 -24.92
CA ILE A 158 31.01 5.19 -25.75
C ILE A 158 32.07 6.26 -25.49
N GLU A 159 32.86 6.16 -24.42
CA GLU A 159 33.93 7.12 -24.13
C GLU A 159 35.03 7.02 -25.21
N PRO A 160 35.27 8.08 -26.01
CA PRO A 160 36.27 8.01 -27.06
C PRO A 160 37.65 7.86 -26.44
N ALA A 161 38.44 6.96 -26.99
CA ALA A 161 39.81 6.67 -26.57
C ALA A 161 40.62 7.97 -26.35
N PRO A 162 41.36 8.10 -25.23
CA PRO A 162 42.21 9.25 -24.98
C PRO A 162 43.36 9.25 -25.95
N GLY A 163 43.24 9.99 -27.06
CA GLY A 163 44.37 10.00 -28.04
C GLY A 163 44.22 10.77 -29.33
N THR A 164 43.14 11.52 -29.57
CA THR A 164 43.02 12.27 -30.83
C THR A 164 42.89 13.82 -30.68
N THR A 165 43.44 14.37 -29.61
CA THR A 165 43.57 15.85 -29.51
C THR A 165 45.06 16.21 -29.58
N GLY A 166 45.66 15.98 -30.71
CA GLY A 166 47.03 16.39 -30.97
C GLY A 166 47.32 16.43 -32.45
N LEU A 167 46.84 17.50 -33.11
CA LEU A 167 47.45 18.02 -34.38
C LEU A 167 46.60 19.20 -34.89
N ASN A 168 46.94 20.37 -34.47
CA ASN A 168 47.17 21.52 -35.39
C ASN A 168 47.26 22.86 -34.62
N SER A 169 48.39 23.13 -34.05
CA SER A 169 48.81 24.50 -33.76
C SER A 169 49.96 24.85 -34.72
N ARG A 170 49.62 25.16 -35.97
CA ARG A 170 50.52 25.92 -36.87
C ARG A 170 50.42 27.39 -36.42
N GLN A 171 51.44 27.85 -35.70
CA GLN A 171 51.73 29.27 -35.58
C GLN A 171 52.09 29.84 -36.95
N PRO A 172 51.54 30.99 -37.37
CA PRO A 172 52.10 31.77 -38.44
C PRO A 172 53.33 32.51 -37.91
N ALA A 173 54.47 32.31 -38.56
CA ALA A 173 55.68 33.07 -38.38
C ALA A 173 55.44 34.55 -38.80
N THR A 174 55.59 35.48 -37.85
CA THR A 174 55.75 36.91 -38.13
C THR A 174 57.24 37.10 -38.31
N GLY A 175 57.63 37.28 -39.56
CA GLY A 175 58.90 37.89 -39.95
C GLY A 175 58.75 39.38 -40.08
N ASN A 176 59.69 40.09 -39.49
CA ASN A 176 60.14 41.44 -39.72
C ASN A 176 59.31 42.60 -39.19
#